data_a09dc5ba7547b1830512951882e93583
#
_entry.id   a09dc5ba7547b1830512951882e93583
#
_cell.length_a   1.000
_cell.length_b   1.000
_cell.length_c   1.000
_cell.angle_alpha   90.00
_cell.angle_beta   90.00
_cell.angle_gamma   90.00
#
_symmetry.space_group_name_H-M   'P 1'
#
loop_
_entity.id
_entity.type
_entity.pdbx_description
1 polymer ?
#
loop_
_entity_poly.entity_id
_entity_poly.type
_entity_poly.pdbx_seq_one_letter_code
_entity_poly.pdbx_strand_id
1 'polypeptide(L)' 'MPIQVTLDAMLARRGMTARELAARVGISETQMSLFRSGKVRGIRFRTLAKMCAVLQCTPGELLDYRHDPDDLLGVEDGLE' A
#
# COMPACT_ATOMS: atom_id res chain seq x y z
N MET A 1 -10.53 -7.65 2.07
CA MET A 1 -10.07 -7.16 0.78
C MET A 1 -9.17 -8.17 0.11
N PRO A 2 -9.39 -8.45 -1.20
CA PRO A 2 -8.54 -9.39 -1.93
C PRO A 2 -7.13 -8.84 -2.16
N ILE A 3 -7.00 -7.53 -2.29
CA ILE A 3 -5.68 -6.91 -2.32
C ILE A 3 -5.23 -6.71 -0.88
N GLN A 4 -4.08 -7.26 -0.55
CA GLN A 4 -3.51 -7.16 0.78
C GLN A 4 -2.28 -6.28 0.75
N VAL A 5 -2.15 -5.42 1.76
CA VAL A 5 -0.99 -4.55 1.89
C VAL A 5 0.04 -5.25 2.76
N THR A 6 1.22 -5.47 2.21
CA THR A 6 2.31 -6.16 2.89
C THR A 6 3.42 -5.19 3.29
N LEU A 7 3.06 -3.92 3.47
CA LEU A 7 4.01 -2.87 3.78
C LEU A 7 4.78 -3.13 5.08
N ASP A 8 4.09 -3.64 6.10
CA ASP A 8 4.72 -3.83 7.41
C ASP A 8 5.92 -4.78 7.34
N ALA A 9 5.82 -5.83 6.51
CA ALA A 9 6.93 -6.74 6.33
C ALA A 9 8.14 -6.02 5.72
N MET A 10 7.90 -5.14 4.75
CA MET A 10 8.97 -4.40 4.12
C MET A 10 9.59 -3.37 5.06
N LEU A 11 8.76 -2.71 5.86
CA LEU A 11 9.25 -1.78 6.87
C LEU A 11 10.19 -2.49 7.85
N ALA A 12 9.79 -3.67 8.30
CA ALA A 12 10.61 -4.47 9.21
C ALA A 12 11.95 -4.85 8.57
N ARG A 13 11.91 -5.23 7.29
CA ARG A 13 13.13 -5.61 6.56
C ARG A 13 14.09 -4.44 6.40
N ARG A 14 13.58 -3.21 6.29
CA ARG A 14 14.40 -2.01 6.13
C ARG A 14 14.71 -1.32 7.46
N GLY A 15 14.18 -1.81 8.57
CA GLY A 15 14.37 -1.18 9.87
C GLY A 15 13.79 0.22 9.91
N MET A 16 12.67 0.45 9.24
CA MET A 16 12.04 1.75 9.13
C MET A 16 10.66 1.72 9.74
N THR A 17 10.26 2.84 10.38
CA THR A 17 8.91 2.98 10.90
C THR A 17 7.99 3.54 9.83
N ALA A 18 6.69 3.29 9.99
CA ALA A 18 5.69 3.85 9.10
C ALA A 18 5.70 5.38 9.15
N ARG A 19 5.97 5.94 10.32
CA ARG A 19 6.07 7.38 10.48
C ARG A 19 7.19 7.98 9.65
N GLU A 20 8.35 7.33 9.66
CA GLU A 20 9.46 7.77 8.83
C GLU A 20 9.13 7.69 7.36
N LEU A 21 8.49 6.61 6.95
CA LEU A 21 8.09 6.45 5.55
C LEU A 21 7.10 7.52 5.13
N ALA A 22 6.11 7.81 5.97
CA ALA A 22 5.13 8.85 5.68
C ALA A 22 5.80 10.20 5.47
N ALA A 23 6.75 10.53 6.33
CA ALA A 23 7.49 11.79 6.22
C ALA A 23 8.27 11.88 4.92
N ARG A 24 8.93 10.79 4.53
CA ARG A 24 9.73 10.77 3.30
C ARG A 24 8.88 10.80 2.04
N VAL A 25 7.73 10.15 2.09
CA VAL A 25 6.81 10.10 0.94
C VAL A 25 6.00 11.39 0.84
N GLY A 26 5.79 12.07 1.95
CA GLY A 26 5.03 13.32 1.97
C GLY A 26 3.54 13.11 2.15
N ILE A 27 3.14 12.07 2.87
CA ILE A 27 1.75 11.84 3.23
C ILE A 27 1.60 11.92 4.74
N SER A 28 0.36 12.10 5.19
CA SER A 28 0.07 12.17 6.63
C SER A 28 0.18 10.78 7.27
N GLU A 29 0.36 10.78 8.59
CA GLU A 29 0.37 9.52 9.34
C GLU A 29 -0.99 8.83 9.25
N THR A 30 -2.07 9.61 9.18
CA THR A 30 -3.41 9.05 9.00
C THR A 30 -3.53 8.31 7.68
N GLN A 31 -3.05 8.91 6.59
CA GLN A 31 -3.06 8.27 5.28
C GLN A 31 -2.21 7.01 5.27
N MET A 32 -1.05 7.06 5.91
CA MET A 32 -0.18 5.90 6.02
C MET A 32 -0.86 4.78 6.81
N SER A 33 -1.53 5.12 7.90
CA SER A 33 -2.25 4.15 8.71
C SER A 33 -3.38 3.48 7.92
N LEU A 34 -4.12 4.25 7.14
CA LEU A 34 -5.18 3.71 6.30
C LEU A 34 -4.62 2.76 5.24
N PHE A 35 -3.49 3.11 4.65
CA PHE A 35 -2.84 2.25 3.67
C PHE A 35 -2.38 0.94 4.31
N ARG A 36 -1.71 1.02 5.46
CA ARG A 36 -1.20 -0.17 6.14
C ARG A 36 -2.30 -1.14 6.56
N SER A 37 -3.44 -0.61 6.97
CA SER A 37 -4.56 -1.43 7.41
C SER A 37 -5.38 -2.00 6.26
N GLY A 38 -5.10 -1.59 5.02
CA GLY A 38 -5.86 -2.01 3.86
C GLY A 38 -7.22 -1.37 3.75
N LYS A 39 -7.48 -0.31 4.51
CA LYS A 39 -8.77 0.39 4.48
C LYS A 39 -8.84 1.46 3.41
N VAL A 40 -7.74 1.74 2.75
CA VAL A 40 -7.71 2.71 1.65
C VAL A 40 -8.34 2.08 0.41
N ARG A 41 -9.11 2.87 -0.33
CA ARG A 41 -9.77 2.39 -1.56
C ARG A 41 -8.83 2.34 -2.75
N GLY A 42 -7.82 3.18 -2.75
CA GLY A 42 -6.87 3.24 -3.83
C GLY A 42 -5.64 3.99 -3.40
N ILE A 43 -4.65 3.95 -4.25
CA ILE A 43 -3.41 4.69 -4.01
C ILE A 43 -2.94 5.24 -5.35
N ARG A 44 -2.45 6.47 -5.33
CA ARG A 44 -1.90 7.06 -6.54
C ARG A 44 -0.59 6.39 -6.89
N PHE A 45 -0.39 6.14 -8.17
CA PHE A 45 0.86 5.53 -8.62
C PHE A 45 2.07 6.35 -8.22
N ARG A 46 1.96 7.68 -8.20
CA ARG A 46 3.05 8.53 -7.75
C ARG A 46 3.43 8.24 -6.30
N THR A 47 2.44 8.10 -5.43
CA THR A 47 2.68 7.78 -4.02
C THR A 47 3.30 6.40 -3.87
N LEU A 48 2.77 5.45 -4.60
CA LEU A 48 3.31 4.08 -4.60
C LEU A 48 4.75 4.06 -5.09
N ALA A 49 5.05 4.82 -6.14
CA ALA A 49 6.41 4.91 -6.66
C ALA A 49 7.37 5.50 -5.63
N LYS A 50 6.92 6.51 -4.88
CA LYS A 50 7.75 7.10 -3.83
C LYS A 50 8.04 6.11 -2.72
N MET A 51 7.04 5.31 -2.33
CA MET A 51 7.24 4.26 -1.33
C MET A 51 8.27 3.25 -1.83
N CYS A 52 8.14 2.82 -3.07
CA CYS A 52 9.10 1.88 -3.66
C CYS A 52 10.51 2.47 -3.70
N ALA A 53 10.64 3.75 -4.04
CA ALA A 53 11.93 4.41 -4.09
C ALA A 53 12.60 4.47 -2.71
N VAL A 54 11.83 4.84 -1.69
CA VAL A 54 12.36 4.94 -0.33
C VAL A 54 12.74 3.57 0.21
N LEU A 55 11.90 2.57 -0.03
CA LEU A 55 12.11 1.22 0.49
C LEU A 55 12.98 0.36 -0.43
N GLN A 56 13.30 0.87 -1.61
CA GLN A 56 14.08 0.14 -2.61
C GLN A 56 13.47 -1.22 -2.90
N CYS A 57 12.20 -1.20 -3.26
CA CYS A 57 11.43 -2.41 -3.54
C CYS A 57 10.52 -2.21 -4.74
N THR A 58 9.83 -3.27 -5.12
CA THR A 58 8.83 -3.22 -6.21
C THR A 58 7.44 -3.12 -5.61
N PRO A 59 6.44 -2.67 -6.40
CA PRO A 59 5.06 -2.66 -5.91
C PRO A 59 4.57 -4.03 -5.47
N GLY A 60 5.03 -5.10 -6.12
CA GLY A 60 4.66 -6.46 -5.74
C GLY A 60 5.15 -6.86 -4.37
N GLU A 61 6.10 -6.14 -3.81
CA GLU A 61 6.59 -6.38 -2.46
C GLU A 61 5.78 -5.61 -1.41
N LEU A 62 4.96 -4.66 -1.85
CA LEU A 62 4.09 -3.87 -0.96
C LEU A 62 2.64 -4.31 -1.02
N LEU A 63 2.23 -4.95 -2.09
CA LEU A 63 0.85 -5.35 -2.34
C LEU A 63 0.81 -6.80 -2.77
N ASP A 64 -0.20 -7.52 -2.29
CA ASP A 64 -0.42 -8.90 -2.67
C ASP A 64 -1.89 -9.10 -3.02
N TYR A 65 -2.19 -10.17 -3.70
CA TYR A 65 -3.54 -10.48 -4.11
C TYR A 65 -3.91 -11.88 -3.66
N ARG A 66 -5.06 -11.99 -3.00
CA ARG A 66 -5.66 -13.28 -2.69
C ARG A 66 -6.80 -13.50 -3.66
N HIS A 67 -6.74 -14.57 -4.42
CA HIS A 67 -7.77 -14.87 -5.39
C HIS A 67 -9.14 -15.04 -4.73
N ASP A 68 -10.12 -14.33 -5.24
CA ASP A 68 -11.51 -14.41 -4.78
C ASP A 68 -12.40 -14.26 -6.02
N PRO A 69 -13.13 -15.32 -6.42
CA PRO A 69 -13.99 -15.24 -7.60
C PRO A 69 -15.05 -14.14 -7.50
N ASP A 70 -15.44 -13.77 -6.28
CA ASP A 70 -16.46 -12.75 -6.09
C ASP A 70 -15.95 -11.35 -6.47
N ASP A 71 -14.65 -11.17 -6.64
CA ASP A 71 -14.10 -9.88 -7.06
C ASP A 71 -14.62 -9.43 -8.40
N LEU A 72 -14.95 -10.37 -9.27
CA LEU A 72 -15.50 -10.06 -10.57
C LEU A 72 -16.99 -9.74 -10.54
N LEU A 73 -17.65 -10.05 -9.43
CA LEU A 73 -19.07 -9.82 -9.24
C LEU A 73 -19.37 -8.54 -8.48
N GLY A 74 -18.34 -7.94 -7.89
CA GLY A 74 -18.52 -6.77 -7.07
C GLY A 74 -18.87 -5.53 -7.86
N VAL A 75 -19.37 -4.52 -7.12
CA VAL A 75 -19.65 -3.23 -7.71
C VAL A 75 -18.34 -2.52 -7.97
N GLU A 76 -18.20 -2.00 -9.18
CA GLU A 76 -17.00 -1.28 -9.53
C GLU A 76 -17.00 0.13 -8.93
N ASP A 77 -15.89 0.48 -8.31
CA ASP A 77 -15.66 1.84 -7.83
C ASP A 77 -15.01 2.70 -8.92
N GLY A 78 -14.85 2.15 -10.09
CA GLY A 78 -14.15 2.79 -11.17
C GLY A 78 -12.68 2.48 -11.15
N LEU A 79 -12.03 2.77 -12.27
CA LEU A 79 -10.58 2.62 -12.37
C LEU A 79 -9.90 3.87 -11.80
N GLU A 80 -9.09 3.66 -10.83
CA GLU A 80 -8.37 4.74 -10.18
C GLU A 80 -7.01 5.01 -10.82
#